data_d59a0a04aad21a9994e1602ee41a311c
#
_entry.id   d59a0a04aad21a9994e1602ee41a311c
#
_cell.length_a   1.000
_cell.length_b   1.000
_cell.length_c   1.000
_cell.angle_alpha   90.00
_cell.angle_beta   90.00
_cell.angle_gamma   90.00
#
_symmetry.space_group_name_H-M   'P 1'
#
loop_
_entity.id
_entity.type
_entity.pdbx_description
1 polymer ?
#
loop_
_entity_poly.entity_id
_entity_poly.type
_entity_poly.pdbx_seq_one_letter_code
_entity_poly.pdbx_strand_id
1 'polypeptide(L)'
;MPLYHVYQHSPQVHESAWVADSAQVMGQVQIDAEASVWFGCVVRGDMERIHIGAGSNVQDACVLHADKGVPLHIGRRVTVGHQAMLHGCTVGDESLIGIGAIVLNGARIGRHCLVGAGALVTEGKEFPDGSMILGSPARVVRPLSAEQIEGLRRSALHYMDNARQFRATLRKL
;
A
#
# COMPACT_ATOMS: atom_id res chain seq x y z
N MET A 1 -10.39 14.17 -7.74
CA MET A 1 -9.24 13.24 -7.61
C MET A 1 -8.07 13.81 -8.41
N PRO A 2 -6.92 14.04 -7.82
CA PRO A 2 -5.74 14.59 -8.52
C PRO A 2 -4.99 13.47 -9.25
N LEU A 3 -5.45 13.16 -10.44
CA LEU A 3 -4.88 12.16 -11.34
C LEU A 3 -4.14 12.86 -12.46
N TYR A 4 -2.91 12.44 -12.75
CA TYR A 4 -2.07 13.08 -13.74
C TYR A 4 -1.61 12.12 -14.82
N HIS A 5 -1.71 12.57 -16.05
CA HIS A 5 -1.08 11.91 -17.20
C HIS A 5 0.42 12.19 -17.19
N VAL A 6 1.24 11.14 -17.36
CA VAL A 6 2.69 11.25 -17.48
C VAL A 6 3.15 10.40 -18.67
N TYR A 7 3.93 11.00 -19.58
CA TYR A 7 4.35 10.40 -20.84
C TYR A 7 3.13 9.92 -21.68
N GLN A 8 2.87 8.62 -21.72
CA GLN A 8 1.76 8.02 -22.47
C GLN A 8 0.77 7.30 -21.55
N HIS A 9 0.86 7.51 -20.24
CA HIS A 9 0.13 6.74 -19.23
C HIS A 9 -0.73 7.63 -18.36
N SER A 10 -1.94 7.18 -18.09
CA SER A 10 -2.87 7.76 -17.12
C SER A 10 -3.25 6.72 -16.07
N PRO A 11 -3.46 7.14 -14.81
CA PRO A 11 -3.96 6.24 -13.80
C PRO A 11 -5.31 5.63 -14.17
N GLN A 12 -5.46 4.34 -13.88
CA GLN A 12 -6.71 3.60 -14.00
C GLN A 12 -7.27 3.37 -12.60
N VAL A 13 -8.36 4.05 -12.28
CA VAL A 13 -8.98 4.01 -10.95
C VAL A 13 -10.37 3.42 -11.08
N HIS A 14 -10.63 2.33 -10.37
CA HIS A 14 -11.95 1.71 -10.33
C HIS A 14 -12.98 2.69 -9.74
N GLU A 15 -14.21 2.68 -10.24
CA GLU A 15 -15.28 3.61 -9.84
C GLU A 15 -15.61 3.57 -8.35
N SER A 16 -15.45 2.42 -7.68
CA SER A 16 -15.68 2.27 -6.24
C SER A 16 -14.46 2.62 -5.39
N ALA A 17 -13.29 2.85 -6.00
CA ALA A 17 -12.10 3.28 -5.26
C ALA A 17 -12.23 4.73 -4.81
N TRP A 18 -11.50 5.10 -3.75
CA TRP A 18 -11.48 6.46 -3.24
C TRP A 18 -10.04 7.00 -3.18
N VAL A 19 -9.85 8.19 -3.75
CA VAL A 19 -8.56 8.91 -3.71
C VAL A 19 -8.82 10.29 -3.12
N ALA A 20 -8.15 10.62 -2.02
CA ALA A 20 -8.23 11.92 -1.38
C ALA A 20 -7.83 13.06 -2.33
N ASP A 21 -8.39 14.25 -2.16
CA ASP A 21 -8.15 15.39 -3.05
C ASP A 21 -6.73 15.96 -2.94
N SER A 22 -6.01 15.71 -1.86
CA SER A 22 -4.61 16.09 -1.67
C SER A 22 -3.59 14.99 -2.02
N ALA A 23 -4.04 13.78 -2.36
CA ALA A 23 -3.15 12.75 -2.88
C ALA A 23 -2.72 13.10 -4.32
N GLN A 24 -1.57 12.64 -4.77
CA GLN A 24 -1.05 12.84 -6.11
C GLN A 24 -0.82 11.48 -6.76
N VAL A 25 -1.61 11.13 -7.79
CA VAL A 25 -1.51 9.83 -8.48
C VAL A 25 -1.20 10.06 -9.95
N MET A 26 -0.10 9.51 -10.45
CA MET A 26 0.38 9.81 -11.79
C MET A 26 0.99 8.61 -12.53
N GLY A 27 0.77 8.57 -13.85
CA GLY A 27 1.40 7.59 -14.75
C GLY A 27 0.75 6.21 -14.72
N GLN A 28 1.56 5.16 -14.78
CA GLN A 28 1.15 3.74 -14.86
C GLN A 28 0.67 3.22 -13.50
N VAL A 29 -0.41 3.77 -12.98
CA VAL A 29 -1.00 3.37 -11.70
C VAL A 29 -2.35 2.72 -11.94
N GLN A 30 -2.56 1.54 -11.36
CA GLN A 30 -3.86 0.87 -11.31
C GLN A 30 -4.34 0.79 -9.87
N ILE A 31 -5.57 1.25 -9.61
CA ILE A 31 -6.23 1.19 -8.30
C ILE A 31 -7.52 0.41 -8.46
N ASP A 32 -7.60 -0.75 -7.82
CA ASP A 32 -8.73 -1.68 -7.95
C ASP A 32 -9.93 -1.28 -7.07
N ALA A 33 -11.00 -2.08 -7.18
CA ALA A 33 -12.26 -1.86 -6.48
C ALA A 33 -12.08 -1.70 -4.96
N GLU A 34 -12.76 -0.72 -4.39
CA GLU A 34 -12.77 -0.44 -2.94
C GLU A 34 -11.42 -0.15 -2.30
N ALA A 35 -10.36 0.01 -3.12
CA ALA A 35 -9.09 0.49 -2.62
C ALA A 35 -9.15 1.99 -2.30
N SER A 36 -8.29 2.45 -1.38
CA SER A 36 -8.26 3.85 -0.97
C SER A 36 -6.85 4.41 -0.86
N VAL A 37 -6.67 5.66 -1.32
CA VAL A 37 -5.43 6.42 -1.22
C VAL A 37 -5.72 7.71 -0.45
N TRP A 38 -5.10 7.85 0.70
CA TRP A 38 -5.41 8.87 1.69
C TRP A 38 -4.62 10.17 1.49
N PHE A 39 -4.80 11.12 2.40
CA PHE A 39 -4.33 12.49 2.23
C PHE A 39 -2.80 12.59 2.13
N GLY A 40 -2.32 13.45 1.23
CA GLY A 40 -0.89 13.72 1.06
C GLY A 40 -0.07 12.58 0.47
N CYS A 41 -0.68 11.47 0.05
CA CYS A 41 0.03 10.39 -0.62
C CYS A 41 0.58 10.83 -1.98
N VAL A 42 1.76 10.31 -2.35
CA VAL A 42 2.32 10.42 -3.69
C VAL A 42 2.47 9.01 -4.27
N VAL A 43 1.76 8.73 -5.37
CA VAL A 43 1.82 7.46 -6.10
C VAL A 43 2.30 7.76 -7.52
N ARG A 44 3.59 7.52 -7.78
CA ARG A 44 4.25 7.93 -9.02
C ARG A 44 4.72 6.72 -9.84
N GLY A 45 3.92 6.35 -10.84
CA GLY A 45 4.18 5.26 -11.79
C GLY A 45 4.73 5.79 -13.13
N ASP A 46 5.74 6.66 -13.09
CA ASP A 46 6.37 7.23 -14.28
C ASP A 46 7.37 6.27 -14.94
N MET A 47 8.09 5.49 -14.16
CA MET A 47 9.12 4.57 -14.64
C MET A 47 8.62 3.15 -14.81
N GLU A 48 7.71 2.68 -13.94
CA GLU A 48 7.18 1.33 -13.96
C GLU A 48 5.77 1.28 -13.34
N ARG A 49 5.06 0.18 -13.56
CA ARG A 49 3.69 0.00 -13.09
C ARG A 49 3.60 -0.10 -11.58
N ILE A 50 2.60 0.59 -11.01
CA ILE A 50 2.16 0.45 -9.62
C ILE A 50 0.74 -0.12 -9.63
N HIS A 51 0.51 -1.20 -8.89
CA HIS A 51 -0.81 -1.82 -8.72
C HIS A 51 -1.22 -1.83 -7.25
N ILE A 52 -2.38 -1.29 -6.95
CA ILE A 52 -3.02 -1.30 -5.62
C ILE A 52 -4.26 -2.18 -5.71
N GLY A 53 -4.18 -3.36 -5.11
CA GLY A 53 -5.21 -4.40 -5.18
C GLY A 53 -6.48 -4.04 -4.39
N ALA A 54 -7.56 -4.75 -4.71
CA ALA A 54 -8.90 -4.47 -4.21
C ALA A 54 -8.99 -4.45 -2.68
N GLY A 55 -9.68 -3.46 -2.12
CA GLY A 55 -9.90 -3.27 -0.69
C GLY A 55 -8.64 -2.87 0.10
N SER A 56 -7.53 -2.58 -0.57
CA SER A 56 -6.31 -2.13 0.07
C SER A 56 -6.37 -0.63 0.38
N ASN A 57 -5.66 -0.21 1.43
CA ASN A 57 -5.58 1.20 1.80
C ASN A 57 -4.13 1.67 1.88
N VAL A 58 -3.86 2.83 1.30
CA VAL A 58 -2.58 3.55 1.38
C VAL A 58 -2.82 4.79 2.21
N GLN A 59 -2.40 4.77 3.45
CA GLN A 59 -2.71 5.79 4.45
C GLN A 59 -1.90 7.08 4.24
N ASP A 60 -2.23 8.10 5.01
CA ASP A 60 -1.77 9.46 4.81
C ASP A 60 -0.24 9.59 4.68
N ALA A 61 0.19 10.47 3.77
CA ALA A 61 1.58 10.83 3.52
C ALA A 61 2.50 9.66 3.08
N CYS A 62 1.93 8.56 2.57
CA CYS A 62 2.74 7.49 1.97
C CYS A 62 3.33 7.91 0.63
N VAL A 63 4.51 7.34 0.31
CA VAL A 63 5.15 7.51 -0.99
C VAL A 63 5.33 6.15 -1.65
N LEU A 64 4.77 5.99 -2.85
CA LEU A 64 4.86 4.79 -3.67
C LEU A 64 5.55 5.13 -5.00
N HIS A 65 6.64 4.43 -5.30
CA HIS A 65 7.37 4.58 -6.55
C HIS A 65 7.91 3.23 -7.04
N ALA A 66 8.35 3.18 -8.27
CA ALA A 66 8.90 1.97 -8.87
C ALA A 66 9.95 2.35 -9.93
N ASP A 67 11.09 1.67 -9.91
CA ASP A 67 12.12 1.82 -10.93
C ASP A 67 11.82 0.92 -12.14
N LYS A 68 12.38 1.29 -13.29
CA LYS A 68 12.22 0.54 -14.54
C LYS A 68 12.58 -0.95 -14.36
N GLY A 69 11.65 -1.82 -14.73
CA GLY A 69 11.81 -3.28 -14.60
C GLY A 69 11.54 -3.84 -13.20
N VAL A 70 11.17 -2.99 -12.23
CA VAL A 70 10.89 -3.41 -10.84
C VAL A 70 9.52 -2.86 -10.42
N PRO A 71 8.41 -3.47 -10.86
CA PRO A 71 7.07 -2.97 -10.56
C PRO A 71 6.74 -3.04 -9.06
N LEU A 72 5.84 -2.15 -8.63
CA LEU A 72 5.27 -2.20 -7.30
C LEU A 72 3.91 -2.89 -7.33
N HIS A 73 3.76 -3.94 -6.54
CA HIS A 73 2.50 -4.67 -6.43
C HIS A 73 2.03 -4.75 -4.98
N ILE A 74 0.88 -4.18 -4.69
CA ILE A 74 0.16 -4.32 -3.43
C ILE A 74 -1.02 -5.24 -3.68
N GLY A 75 -1.07 -6.37 -2.96
CA GLY A 75 -2.14 -7.36 -3.03
C GLY A 75 -3.49 -6.82 -2.57
N ARG A 76 -4.46 -7.72 -2.35
CA ARG A 76 -5.80 -7.36 -1.90
C ARG A 76 -5.87 -7.21 -0.39
N ARG A 77 -6.71 -6.28 0.10
CA ARG A 77 -6.93 -6.01 1.53
C ARG A 77 -5.63 -5.81 2.32
N VAL A 78 -4.65 -5.15 1.69
CA VAL A 78 -3.42 -4.74 2.33
C VAL A 78 -3.62 -3.39 3.02
N THR A 79 -3.12 -3.25 4.24
CA THR A 79 -3.02 -1.96 4.92
C THR A 79 -1.60 -1.42 4.81
N VAL A 80 -1.43 -0.26 4.19
CA VAL A 80 -0.17 0.49 4.20
C VAL A 80 -0.30 1.66 5.15
N GLY A 81 0.36 1.56 6.30
CA GLY A 81 0.29 2.53 7.40
C GLY A 81 0.86 3.89 7.01
N HIS A 82 0.43 4.92 7.72
CA HIS A 82 0.81 6.32 7.48
C HIS A 82 2.33 6.49 7.29
N GLN A 83 2.73 7.38 6.37
CA GLN A 83 4.13 7.74 6.10
C GLN A 83 5.03 6.57 5.65
N ALA A 84 4.46 5.43 5.27
CA ALA A 84 5.26 4.33 4.74
C ALA A 84 5.81 4.69 3.34
N MET A 85 7.01 4.18 3.04
CA MET A 85 7.66 4.30 1.74
C MET A 85 7.76 2.91 1.11
N LEU A 86 7.12 2.71 -0.04
CA LEU A 86 7.21 1.47 -0.82
C LEU A 86 7.85 1.77 -2.17
N HIS A 87 8.90 1.01 -2.50
CA HIS A 87 9.66 1.23 -3.73
C HIS A 87 9.91 -0.10 -4.44
N GLY A 88 9.29 -0.31 -5.61
CA GLY A 88 9.51 -1.47 -6.47
C GLY A 88 9.43 -2.82 -5.75
N CYS A 89 8.42 -3.06 -4.94
CA CYS A 89 8.29 -4.25 -4.10
C CYS A 89 6.96 -4.97 -4.30
N THR A 90 6.84 -6.16 -3.74
CA THR A 90 5.60 -6.94 -3.71
C THR A 90 5.11 -7.12 -2.27
N VAL A 91 3.85 -6.80 -2.01
CA VAL A 91 3.18 -7.04 -0.73
C VAL A 91 2.01 -7.99 -0.96
N GLY A 92 2.06 -9.17 -0.34
CA GLY A 92 1.03 -10.20 -0.44
C GLY A 92 -0.28 -9.81 0.25
N ASP A 93 -1.35 -10.48 -0.16
CA ASP A 93 -2.73 -10.23 0.30
C ASP A 93 -2.83 -10.21 1.84
N GLU A 94 -3.71 -9.36 2.35
CA GLU A 94 -4.08 -9.27 3.77
C GLU A 94 -2.89 -9.00 4.71
N SER A 95 -1.82 -8.38 4.18
CA SER A 95 -0.66 -7.96 4.98
C SER A 95 -0.80 -6.53 5.46
N LEU A 96 -0.03 -6.18 6.48
CA LEU A 96 0.04 -4.82 7.01
C LEU A 96 1.49 -4.32 6.99
N ILE A 97 1.70 -3.19 6.36
CA ILE A 97 2.94 -2.42 6.43
C ILE A 97 2.76 -1.34 7.50
N GLY A 98 3.59 -1.39 8.53
CA GLY A 98 3.47 -0.48 9.68
C GLY A 98 3.82 0.97 9.35
N ILE A 99 3.39 1.87 10.23
CA ILE A 99 3.62 3.32 10.12
C ILE A 99 5.12 3.62 9.92
N GLY A 100 5.45 4.43 8.91
CA GLY A 100 6.81 4.86 8.64
C GLY A 100 7.77 3.75 8.20
N ALA A 101 7.28 2.55 7.88
CA ALA A 101 8.13 1.48 7.36
C ALA A 101 8.62 1.80 5.94
N ILE A 102 9.81 1.31 5.61
CA ILE A 102 10.45 1.46 4.29
C ILE A 102 10.64 0.06 3.70
N VAL A 103 10.13 -0.14 2.47
CA VAL A 103 10.29 -1.40 1.74
C VAL A 103 10.91 -1.11 0.37
N LEU A 104 12.09 -1.67 0.12
CA LEU A 104 12.92 -1.31 -1.04
C LEU A 104 12.79 -2.30 -2.20
N ASN A 105 13.45 -1.99 -3.33
CA ASN A 105 13.37 -2.67 -4.61
C ASN A 105 13.51 -4.19 -4.51
N GLY A 106 12.64 -4.89 -5.20
CA GLY A 106 12.66 -6.35 -5.30
C GLY A 106 12.28 -7.09 -4.01
N ALA A 107 11.98 -6.36 -2.92
CA ALA A 107 11.52 -7.01 -1.69
C ALA A 107 10.15 -7.67 -1.88
N ARG A 108 9.95 -8.82 -1.25
CA ARG A 108 8.72 -9.61 -1.32
C ARG A 108 8.22 -9.92 0.08
N ILE A 109 7.11 -9.32 0.44
CA ILE A 109 6.39 -9.61 1.68
C ILE A 109 5.29 -10.62 1.34
N GLY A 110 5.29 -11.77 2.01
CA GLY A 110 4.27 -12.81 1.85
C GLY A 110 2.87 -12.34 2.24
N ARG A 111 1.90 -13.23 2.14
CA ARG A 111 0.52 -12.97 2.56
C ARG A 111 0.41 -13.01 4.09
N HIS A 112 -0.57 -12.28 4.64
CA HIS A 112 -0.86 -12.28 6.07
C HIS A 112 0.36 -11.91 6.94
N CYS A 113 1.24 -11.03 6.43
CA CYS A 113 2.42 -10.55 7.14
C CYS A 113 2.15 -9.24 7.86
N LEU A 114 2.85 -9.02 8.96
CA LEU A 114 2.92 -7.75 9.66
C LEU A 114 4.34 -7.23 9.63
N VAL A 115 4.57 -6.14 8.90
CA VAL A 115 5.80 -5.35 8.96
C VAL A 115 5.62 -4.28 10.01
N GLY A 116 6.47 -4.25 11.03
CA GLY A 116 6.34 -3.30 12.14
C GLY A 116 6.60 -1.86 11.76
N ALA A 117 6.12 -0.94 12.57
CA ALA A 117 6.36 0.49 12.37
C ALA A 117 7.86 0.82 12.35
N GLY A 118 8.30 1.70 11.43
CA GLY A 118 9.69 2.11 11.27
C GLY A 118 10.64 1.00 10.78
N ALA A 119 10.14 -0.16 10.38
CA ALA A 119 10.98 -1.24 9.88
C ALA A 119 11.62 -0.87 8.54
N LEU A 120 12.87 -1.30 8.31
CA LEU A 120 13.58 -1.16 7.04
C LEU A 120 13.74 -2.53 6.37
N VAL A 121 12.92 -2.80 5.36
CA VAL A 121 13.05 -3.96 4.48
C VAL A 121 13.99 -3.61 3.34
N THR A 122 15.17 -4.19 3.35
CA THR A 122 16.22 -3.94 2.34
C THR A 122 15.90 -4.65 1.03
N GLU A 123 16.58 -4.23 -0.04
CA GLU A 123 16.41 -4.73 -1.39
C GLU A 123 16.48 -6.25 -1.49
N GLY A 124 15.61 -6.83 -2.32
CA GLY A 124 15.59 -8.25 -2.64
C GLY A 124 15.27 -9.19 -1.48
N LYS A 125 14.88 -8.67 -0.32
CA LYS A 125 14.51 -9.52 0.83
C LYS A 125 13.15 -10.17 0.62
N GLU A 126 13.07 -11.45 0.92
CA GLU A 126 11.84 -12.23 0.86
C GLU A 126 11.44 -12.71 2.25
N PHE A 127 10.14 -12.60 2.54
CA PHE A 127 9.56 -13.01 3.82
C PHE A 127 8.38 -13.95 3.56
N PRO A 128 8.35 -15.13 4.23
CA PRO A 128 7.26 -16.10 4.04
C PRO A 128 5.94 -15.60 4.60
N ASP A 129 4.85 -16.21 4.14
CA ASP A 129 3.49 -15.94 4.60
C ASP A 129 3.38 -16.02 6.14
N GLY A 130 2.51 -15.21 6.73
CA GLY A 130 2.20 -15.23 8.15
C GLY A 130 3.32 -14.73 9.08
N SER A 131 4.28 -13.96 8.58
CA SER A 131 5.44 -13.49 9.35
C SER A 131 5.19 -12.19 10.09
N MET A 132 5.67 -12.10 11.32
CA MET A 132 5.95 -10.83 12.01
C MET A 132 7.37 -10.38 11.66
N ILE A 133 7.50 -9.20 11.04
CA ILE A 133 8.74 -8.68 10.48
C ILE A 133 9.06 -7.35 11.15
N LEU A 134 10.16 -7.26 11.90
CA LEU A 134 10.53 -6.08 12.69
C LEU A 134 11.99 -5.70 12.48
N GLY A 135 12.32 -4.43 12.72
CA GLY A 135 13.69 -3.93 12.85
C GLY A 135 14.24 -3.18 11.64
N SER A 136 15.44 -2.67 11.80
CA SER A 136 16.21 -1.97 10.76
C SER A 136 17.68 -2.45 10.83
N PRO A 137 18.12 -3.34 9.92
CA PRO A 137 17.35 -4.03 8.88
C PRO A 137 16.32 -5.03 9.41
N ALA A 138 15.19 -5.15 8.73
CA ALA A 138 14.07 -5.99 9.16
C ALA A 138 14.37 -7.50 9.09
N ARG A 139 13.83 -8.25 10.06
CA ARG A 139 13.94 -9.70 10.19
C ARG A 139 12.61 -10.31 10.57
N VAL A 140 12.39 -11.59 10.22
CA VAL A 140 11.30 -12.38 10.81
C VAL A 140 11.59 -12.58 12.28
N VAL A 141 10.67 -12.18 13.14
CA VAL A 141 10.75 -12.37 14.59
C VAL A 141 10.06 -13.66 15.01
N ARG A 142 8.88 -13.90 14.45
CA ARG A 142 8.06 -15.10 14.69
C ARG A 142 6.92 -15.19 13.68
N PRO A 143 6.24 -16.33 13.56
CA PRO A 143 4.95 -16.39 12.86
C PRO A 143 3.86 -15.61 13.62
N LEU A 144 2.84 -15.14 12.89
CA LEU A 144 1.64 -14.56 13.46
C LEU A 144 0.66 -15.65 13.93
N SER A 145 -0.08 -15.37 14.99
CA SER A 145 -1.22 -16.21 15.39
C SER A 145 -2.42 -16.00 14.46
N ALA A 146 -3.35 -16.96 14.44
CA ALA A 146 -4.60 -16.82 13.69
C ALA A 146 -5.39 -15.55 14.08
N GLU A 147 -5.41 -15.20 15.37
CA GLU A 147 -6.05 -13.99 15.89
C GLU A 147 -5.39 -12.71 15.35
N GLN A 148 -4.05 -12.70 15.25
CA GLN A 148 -3.31 -11.57 14.69
C GLN A 148 -3.60 -11.41 13.20
N ILE A 149 -3.65 -12.51 12.44
CA ILE A 149 -4.01 -12.50 11.01
C ILE A 149 -5.44 -11.95 10.83
N GLU A 150 -6.37 -12.39 11.68
CA GLU A 150 -7.74 -11.85 11.63
C GLU A 150 -7.77 -10.34 11.98
N GLY A 151 -6.87 -9.90 12.87
CA GLY A 151 -6.67 -8.47 13.14
C GLY A 151 -6.23 -7.66 11.91
N LEU A 152 -5.37 -8.24 11.06
CA LEU A 152 -4.97 -7.59 9.80
C LEU A 152 -6.16 -7.43 8.84
N ARG A 153 -7.00 -8.46 8.71
CA ARG A 153 -8.23 -8.42 7.90
C ARG A 153 -9.18 -7.33 8.39
N ARG A 154 -9.43 -7.29 9.71
CA ARG A 154 -10.30 -6.25 10.30
C ARG A 154 -9.78 -4.84 10.03
N SER A 155 -8.46 -4.63 10.07
CA SER A 155 -7.85 -3.34 9.72
C SER A 155 -8.21 -2.90 8.30
N ALA A 156 -8.06 -3.79 7.33
CA ALA A 156 -8.40 -3.48 5.93
C ALA A 156 -9.90 -3.19 5.76
N LEU A 157 -10.77 -4.01 6.36
CA LEU A 157 -12.23 -3.80 6.30
C LEU A 157 -12.65 -2.47 6.93
N HIS A 158 -12.05 -2.11 8.07
CA HIS A 158 -12.29 -0.82 8.71
C HIS A 158 -11.95 0.36 7.78
N TYR A 159 -10.83 0.30 7.06
CA TYR A 159 -10.46 1.33 6.10
C TYR A 159 -11.33 1.37 4.85
N MET A 160 -11.86 0.22 4.41
CA MET A 160 -12.87 0.20 3.35
C MET A 160 -14.14 0.96 3.79
N ASP A 161 -14.61 0.71 5.00
CA ASP A 161 -15.78 1.43 5.55
C ASP A 161 -15.50 2.92 5.76
N ASN A 162 -14.32 3.27 6.27
CA ASN A 162 -13.90 4.67 6.40
C ASN A 162 -13.87 5.38 5.03
N ALA A 163 -13.31 4.76 4.01
CA ALA A 163 -13.25 5.33 2.66
C ALA A 163 -14.64 5.58 2.08
N ARG A 164 -15.60 4.65 2.29
CA ARG A 164 -17.01 4.85 1.90
C ARG A 164 -17.64 6.05 2.62
N GLN A 165 -17.40 6.18 3.93
CA GLN A 165 -17.90 7.31 4.73
C GLN A 165 -17.29 8.64 4.27
N PHE A 166 -15.97 8.71 4.07
CA PHE A 166 -15.29 9.90 3.57
C PHE A 166 -15.81 10.30 2.19
N ARG A 167 -15.95 9.34 1.28
CA ARG A 167 -16.53 9.58 -0.05
C ARG A 167 -17.95 10.19 0.03
N ALA A 168 -18.76 9.74 0.99
CA ALA A 168 -20.14 10.22 1.15
C ALA A 168 -20.25 11.57 1.87
N THR A 169 -19.36 11.84 2.84
CA THR A 169 -19.55 12.93 3.81
C THR A 169 -18.52 14.04 3.76
N LEU A 170 -17.30 13.76 3.25
CA LEU A 170 -16.23 14.75 3.20
C LEU A 170 -16.63 15.94 2.34
N ARG A 171 -16.54 17.15 2.88
CA ARG A 171 -16.81 18.42 2.18
C ARG A 171 -15.68 19.39 2.48
N LYS A 172 -15.25 20.10 1.44
CA LYS A 172 -14.34 21.22 1.60
C LYS A 172 -15.12 22.42 2.13
N LEU A 173 -14.58 23.09 3.17
CA LEU A 173 -15.17 24.30 3.76
C LEU A 173 -14.71 25.55 3.02
#